data_2f73295ef811253fa658c07959bd1366
#
_entry.id   2f73295ef811253fa658c07959bd1366
#
_cell.length_a   1.000
_cell.length_b   1.000
_cell.length_c   1.000
_cell.angle_alpha   90.00
_cell.angle_beta   90.00
_cell.angle_gamma   90.00
#
_symmetry.space_group_name_H-M   'P 1'
#
loop_
_entity.id
_entity.type
_entity.pdbx_description
1 polymer ?
#
loop_
_entity_poly.entity_id
_entity_poly.type
_entity_poly.pdbx_seq_one_letter_code
_entity_poly.pdbx_strand_id
1 'polypeptide(L)'
;MAVAANVFEGKECMYMGEKILGVIFDLDGVIVSTDNCHYLAWKRMADEEGIYFDRSINERLRGVSRMESLEIILERATRAYTPNEKAEMAARKNAYYVELIGSLTREDVLPGTMDTLRFLRDRGVKIAIGSSSKNTPIILKQIGLENAFDAVADGNGITHSKPDPEVFLLAARLLGLEPKSCLVVEDADAGIEAALAGGMRALGVGFAAQNPGADFTAADLSKADFAEILK
;
A
#
# COMPACT_ATOMS: atom_id res chain seq x y z
N MET A 1 -17.95 52.20 23.15
CA MET A 1 -18.55 50.98 22.64
C MET A 1 -17.83 50.62 21.35
N ALA A 2 -16.86 49.70 21.43
CA ALA A 2 -16.13 49.23 20.29
C ALA A 2 -16.50 47.75 20.12
N VAL A 3 -17.10 47.44 18.96
CA VAL A 3 -17.55 46.10 18.58
C VAL A 3 -16.35 45.31 18.14
N ALA A 4 -16.08 44.19 18.78
CA ALA A 4 -15.07 43.24 18.38
C ALA A 4 -15.51 42.60 17.07
N ALA A 5 -14.75 42.78 15.99
CA ALA A 5 -14.90 42.08 14.74
C ALA A 5 -14.21 40.71 14.89
N ASN A 6 -14.97 39.64 14.67
CA ASN A 6 -14.52 38.26 14.62
C ASN A 6 -13.53 38.05 13.46
N VAL A 7 -12.31 37.63 13.80
CA VAL A 7 -11.34 37.12 12.85
C VAL A 7 -11.60 35.59 12.73
N PHE A 8 -12.50 35.22 11.83
CA PHE A 8 -12.69 33.86 11.32
C PHE A 8 -12.88 33.93 9.80
N GLU A 9 -11.91 34.51 9.11
CA GLU A 9 -11.79 34.42 7.65
C GLU A 9 -10.37 33.99 7.32
N GLY A 10 -10.16 32.73 6.95
CA GLY A 10 -8.85 32.32 6.49
C GLY A 10 -8.60 30.83 6.25
N LYS A 11 -9.61 29.95 6.32
CA LYS A 11 -9.40 28.52 6.02
C LYS A 11 -10.33 27.90 4.97
N GLU A 12 -11.27 28.62 4.40
CA GLU A 12 -12.23 28.06 3.42
C GLU A 12 -11.83 28.22 1.95
N CYS A 13 -10.68 28.77 1.63
CA CYS A 13 -10.33 29.10 0.24
C CYS A 13 -9.09 28.38 -0.31
N MET A 14 -8.78 27.14 0.13
CA MET A 14 -7.62 26.40 -0.41
C MET A 14 -7.89 24.96 -0.82
N TYR A 15 -9.12 24.48 -0.81
CA TYR A 15 -9.47 23.16 -1.34
C TYR A 15 -10.70 23.21 -2.24
N MET A 16 -10.64 23.98 -3.31
CA MET A 16 -11.32 23.56 -4.55
C MET A 16 -10.46 22.44 -5.14
N GLY A 17 -10.55 21.26 -4.52
CA GLY A 17 -9.71 20.11 -4.84
C GLY A 17 -9.84 19.77 -6.31
N GLU A 18 -8.70 19.65 -7.00
CA GLU A 18 -8.73 19.15 -8.37
C GLU A 18 -9.48 17.83 -8.41
N LYS A 19 -10.28 17.65 -9.47
CA LYS A 19 -11.09 16.46 -9.66
C LYS A 19 -10.22 15.22 -9.65
N ILE A 20 -10.60 14.20 -8.88
CA ILE A 20 -9.96 12.88 -8.92
C ILE A 20 -10.31 12.21 -10.26
N LEU A 21 -9.29 11.93 -11.05
CA LEU A 21 -9.39 11.28 -12.36
C LEU A 21 -8.82 9.85 -12.33
N GLY A 22 -8.04 9.53 -11.30
CA GLY A 22 -7.47 8.21 -11.10
C GLY A 22 -7.42 7.81 -9.63
N VAL A 23 -7.57 6.51 -9.38
CA VAL A 23 -7.39 5.91 -8.05
C VAL A 23 -6.30 4.85 -8.15
N ILE A 24 -5.29 4.98 -7.30
CA ILE A 24 -4.14 4.09 -7.21
C ILE A 24 -4.28 3.31 -5.90
N PHE A 25 -4.40 2.00 -6.01
CA PHE A 25 -4.56 1.13 -4.86
C PHE A 25 -3.20 0.53 -4.48
N ASP A 26 -2.84 0.53 -3.20
CA ASP A 26 -1.91 -0.48 -2.74
C ASP A 26 -2.53 -1.87 -2.94
N LEU A 27 -1.70 -2.90 -2.91
CA LEU A 27 -2.15 -4.26 -3.15
C LEU A 27 -2.44 -4.98 -1.84
N ASP A 28 -1.45 -5.03 -0.94
CA ASP A 28 -1.50 -5.84 0.28
C ASP A 28 -2.20 -5.07 1.40
N GLY A 29 -3.27 -5.63 1.96
CA GLY A 29 -4.11 -4.95 2.95
C GLY A 29 -5.21 -4.05 2.34
N VAL A 30 -5.19 -3.81 1.02
CA VAL A 30 -6.21 -3.02 0.31
C VAL A 30 -7.03 -3.88 -0.66
N ILE A 31 -6.38 -4.57 -1.59
CA ILE A 31 -7.03 -5.43 -2.60
C ILE A 31 -7.09 -6.88 -2.12
N VAL A 32 -6.02 -7.35 -1.51
CA VAL A 32 -5.85 -8.72 -0.99
C VAL A 32 -5.05 -8.66 0.30
N SER A 33 -5.20 -9.63 1.20
CA SER A 33 -4.31 -9.73 2.35
C SER A 33 -3.33 -10.88 2.17
N THR A 34 -2.05 -10.55 2.06
CA THR A 34 -0.95 -11.53 2.07
C THR A 34 -0.17 -11.53 3.39
N ASP A 35 -0.67 -10.86 4.39
CA ASP A 35 -0.04 -10.66 5.70
C ASP A 35 0.39 -11.98 6.34
N ASN A 36 -0.51 -12.97 6.32
CA ASN A 36 -0.21 -14.28 6.86
C ASN A 36 0.87 -15.02 6.04
N CYS A 37 0.89 -14.85 4.72
CA CYS A 37 1.94 -15.39 3.85
C CYS A 37 3.30 -14.76 4.18
N HIS A 38 3.32 -13.43 4.39
CA HIS A 38 4.53 -12.73 4.82
C HIS A 38 5.02 -13.24 6.18
N TYR A 39 4.13 -13.32 7.17
CA TYR A 39 4.45 -13.82 8.49
C TYR A 39 5.04 -15.25 8.44
N LEU A 40 4.36 -16.17 7.77
CA LEU A 40 4.80 -17.57 7.69
C LEU A 40 6.14 -17.72 6.97
N ALA A 41 6.36 -16.96 5.89
CA ALA A 41 7.62 -16.99 5.16
C ALA A 41 8.79 -16.45 5.99
N TRP A 42 8.60 -15.32 6.70
CA TRP A 42 9.60 -14.77 7.61
C TRP A 42 9.83 -15.68 8.82
N LYS A 43 8.76 -16.22 9.40
CA LYS A 43 8.83 -17.15 10.53
C LYS A 43 9.67 -18.39 10.19
N ARG A 44 9.41 -19.00 9.03
CA ARG A 44 10.18 -20.16 8.56
C ARG A 44 11.66 -19.82 8.39
N MET A 45 11.98 -18.72 7.73
CA MET A 45 13.37 -18.27 7.54
C MET A 45 14.05 -17.99 8.88
N ALA A 46 13.37 -17.30 9.80
CA ALA A 46 13.91 -16.96 11.13
C ALA A 46 14.15 -18.22 11.98
N ASP A 47 13.24 -19.19 11.95
CA ASP A 47 13.40 -20.48 12.65
C ASP A 47 14.61 -21.27 12.14
N GLU A 48 14.85 -21.29 10.84
CA GLU A 48 16.01 -21.95 10.23
C GLU A 48 17.34 -21.31 10.67
N GLU A 49 17.34 -20.01 10.97
CA GLU A 49 18.50 -19.29 11.47
C GLU A 49 18.59 -19.25 13.00
N GLY A 50 17.61 -19.82 13.70
CA GLY A 50 17.53 -19.78 15.17
C GLY A 50 17.23 -18.38 15.73
N ILE A 51 16.59 -17.51 14.94
CA ILE A 51 16.25 -16.13 15.31
C ILE A 51 14.80 -16.09 15.80
N TYR A 52 14.59 -15.48 16.97
CA TYR A 52 13.23 -15.29 17.50
C TYR A 52 12.42 -14.33 16.62
N PHE A 53 11.26 -14.77 16.16
CA PHE A 53 10.33 -14.00 15.37
C PHE A 53 8.87 -14.37 15.73
N ASP A 54 8.05 -13.35 15.98
CA ASP A 54 6.65 -13.50 16.31
C ASP A 54 5.78 -12.47 15.56
N ARG A 55 4.47 -12.47 15.82
CA ARG A 55 3.54 -11.53 15.18
C ARG A 55 3.77 -10.09 15.60
N SER A 56 4.28 -9.81 16.79
CA SER A 56 4.55 -8.44 17.23
C SER A 56 5.73 -7.83 16.47
N ILE A 57 6.74 -8.64 16.17
CA ILE A 57 7.84 -8.21 15.29
C ILE A 57 7.33 -8.04 13.85
N ASN A 58 6.45 -8.93 13.38
CA ASN A 58 5.86 -8.84 12.05
C ASN A 58 5.08 -7.54 11.81
N GLU A 59 4.39 -7.00 12.81
CA GLU A 59 3.70 -5.70 12.68
C GLU A 59 4.67 -4.56 12.31
N ARG A 60 5.93 -4.62 12.75
CA ARG A 60 6.95 -3.63 12.40
C ARG A 60 7.43 -3.72 10.94
N LEU A 61 7.06 -4.79 10.23
CA LEU A 61 7.48 -5.04 8.85
C LEU A 61 6.48 -4.49 7.82
N ARG A 62 5.34 -3.92 8.26
CA ARG A 62 4.32 -3.38 7.36
C ARG A 62 4.84 -2.19 6.58
N GLY A 63 4.60 -2.19 5.28
CA GLY A 63 4.98 -1.09 4.40
C GLY A 63 6.48 -0.95 4.12
N VAL A 64 7.37 -1.70 4.81
CA VAL A 64 8.81 -1.61 4.60
C VAL A 64 9.34 -2.62 3.58
N SER A 65 10.48 -2.32 2.99
CA SER A 65 11.11 -3.19 1.99
C SER A 65 11.54 -4.53 2.57
N ARG A 66 11.76 -5.54 1.71
CA ARG A 66 12.24 -6.87 2.13
C ARG A 66 13.57 -6.80 2.88
N MET A 67 14.50 -5.96 2.45
CA MET A 67 15.79 -5.87 3.11
C MET A 67 15.71 -5.17 4.46
N GLU A 68 14.92 -4.11 4.57
CA GLU A 68 14.64 -3.44 5.85
C GLU A 68 13.91 -4.37 6.82
N SER A 69 12.92 -5.14 6.34
CA SER A 69 12.26 -6.19 7.13
C SER A 69 13.27 -7.19 7.70
N LEU A 70 14.24 -7.62 6.89
CA LEU A 70 15.29 -8.52 7.35
C LEU A 70 16.16 -7.86 8.43
N GLU A 71 16.54 -6.58 8.29
CA GLU A 71 17.32 -5.88 9.31
C GLU A 71 16.57 -5.80 10.65
N ILE A 72 15.25 -5.56 10.61
CA ILE A 72 14.40 -5.56 11.82
C ILE A 72 14.41 -6.95 12.48
N ILE A 73 14.32 -8.04 11.72
CA ILE A 73 14.39 -9.40 12.25
C ILE A 73 15.76 -9.68 12.86
N LEU A 74 16.83 -9.23 12.20
CA LEU A 74 18.21 -9.41 12.64
C LEU A 74 18.57 -8.64 13.93
N GLU A 75 17.75 -7.70 14.40
CA GLU A 75 17.89 -7.10 15.74
C GLU A 75 17.88 -8.17 16.86
N ARG A 76 17.26 -9.32 16.60
CA ARG A 76 17.17 -10.47 17.53
C ARG A 76 18.24 -11.54 17.28
N ALA A 77 19.12 -11.32 16.32
CA ALA A 77 20.16 -12.28 15.99
C ALA A 77 21.29 -12.27 17.04
N THR A 78 21.90 -13.41 17.27
CA THR A 78 23.02 -13.56 18.21
C THR A 78 24.39 -13.36 17.56
N ARG A 79 24.44 -13.17 16.24
CA ARG A 79 25.66 -12.90 15.46
C ARG A 79 25.39 -11.86 14.36
N ALA A 80 26.46 -11.28 13.84
CA ALA A 80 26.39 -10.49 12.63
C ALA A 80 26.31 -11.39 11.37
N TYR A 81 25.64 -10.87 10.35
CA TYR A 81 25.51 -11.48 9.04
C TYR A 81 26.17 -10.61 7.97
N THR A 82 26.90 -11.24 7.06
CA THR A 82 27.48 -10.57 5.88
C THR A 82 26.39 -10.16 4.89
N PRO A 83 26.69 -9.20 3.97
CA PRO A 83 25.75 -8.83 2.93
C PRO A 83 25.28 -10.02 2.07
N ASN A 84 26.19 -10.99 1.78
CA ASN A 84 25.83 -12.18 1.02
C ASN A 84 24.86 -13.09 1.77
N GLU A 85 25.11 -13.35 3.05
CA GLU A 85 24.19 -14.13 3.89
C GLU A 85 22.80 -13.48 3.96
N LYS A 86 22.76 -12.16 4.14
CA LYS A 86 21.49 -11.40 4.14
C LYS A 86 20.74 -11.53 2.81
N ALA A 87 21.44 -11.45 1.69
CA ALA A 87 20.86 -11.63 0.36
C ALA A 87 20.30 -13.06 0.19
N GLU A 88 21.00 -14.09 0.65
CA GLU A 88 20.54 -15.48 0.63
C GLU A 88 19.32 -15.70 1.53
N MET A 89 19.29 -15.14 2.75
CA MET A 89 18.14 -15.20 3.65
C MET A 89 16.90 -14.54 3.03
N ALA A 90 17.07 -13.35 2.44
CA ALA A 90 15.99 -12.63 1.75
C ALA A 90 15.47 -13.39 0.53
N ALA A 91 16.35 -14.06 -0.22
CA ALA A 91 15.98 -14.90 -1.36
C ALA A 91 15.21 -16.15 -0.91
N ARG A 92 15.68 -16.82 0.13
CA ARG A 92 15.03 -17.98 0.74
C ARG A 92 13.62 -17.65 1.26
N LYS A 93 13.52 -16.58 2.04
CA LYS A 93 12.20 -16.06 2.46
C LYS A 93 11.28 -15.79 1.29
N ASN A 94 11.80 -15.19 0.21
CA ASN A 94 10.98 -14.92 -0.96
C ASN A 94 10.50 -16.21 -1.64
N ALA A 95 11.31 -17.26 -1.70
CA ALA A 95 10.89 -18.55 -2.23
C ALA A 95 9.71 -19.12 -1.43
N TYR A 96 9.79 -19.08 -0.09
CA TYR A 96 8.69 -19.51 0.78
C TYR A 96 7.42 -18.65 0.59
N TYR A 97 7.60 -17.35 0.44
CA TYR A 97 6.48 -16.45 0.17
C TYR A 97 5.81 -16.75 -1.17
N VAL A 98 6.58 -16.97 -2.23
CA VAL A 98 6.04 -17.33 -3.55
C VAL A 98 5.26 -18.65 -3.51
N GLU A 99 5.76 -19.65 -2.76
CA GLU A 99 5.04 -20.90 -2.53
C GLU A 99 3.68 -20.64 -1.85
N LEU A 100 3.65 -19.81 -0.80
CA LEU A 100 2.44 -19.50 -0.04
C LEU A 100 1.42 -18.69 -0.87
N ILE A 101 1.85 -17.66 -1.58
CA ILE A 101 0.93 -16.88 -2.44
C ILE A 101 0.42 -17.67 -3.63
N GLY A 102 1.08 -18.79 -4.00
CA GLY A 102 0.60 -19.72 -5.01
C GLY A 102 -0.73 -20.39 -4.66
N SER A 103 -1.12 -20.40 -3.38
CA SER A 103 -2.41 -20.92 -2.90
C SER A 103 -3.53 -19.87 -2.85
N LEU A 104 -3.24 -18.59 -3.12
CA LEU A 104 -4.24 -17.55 -3.15
C LEU A 104 -5.28 -17.81 -4.26
N THR A 105 -6.49 -17.40 -3.98
CA THR A 105 -7.65 -17.54 -4.87
C THR A 105 -8.44 -16.24 -4.93
N ARG A 106 -9.47 -16.20 -5.73
CA ARG A 106 -10.39 -15.05 -5.79
C ARG A 106 -11.12 -14.79 -4.46
N GLU A 107 -11.21 -15.79 -3.60
CA GLU A 107 -11.84 -15.68 -2.27
C GLU A 107 -11.00 -14.86 -1.29
N ASP A 108 -9.68 -14.69 -1.58
CA ASP A 108 -8.77 -13.88 -0.78
C ASP A 108 -8.84 -12.38 -1.11
N VAL A 109 -9.62 -11.99 -2.12
CA VAL A 109 -9.89 -10.58 -2.45
C VAL A 109 -10.69 -9.94 -1.32
N LEU A 110 -10.19 -8.81 -0.82
CA LEU A 110 -10.77 -8.13 0.34
C LEU A 110 -12.16 -7.54 0.05
N PRO A 111 -13.03 -7.45 1.07
CA PRO A 111 -14.39 -6.93 0.93
C PRO A 111 -14.43 -5.52 0.32
N GLY A 112 -15.40 -5.29 -0.56
CA GLY A 112 -15.59 -3.99 -1.22
C GLY A 112 -14.73 -3.78 -2.47
N THR A 113 -13.65 -4.55 -2.67
CA THR A 113 -12.74 -4.38 -3.82
C THR A 113 -13.49 -4.42 -5.14
N MET A 114 -14.22 -5.49 -5.42
CA MET A 114 -14.88 -5.68 -6.72
C MET A 114 -15.95 -4.62 -7.01
N ASP A 115 -16.68 -4.21 -5.99
CA ASP A 115 -17.71 -3.18 -6.11
C ASP A 115 -17.09 -1.80 -6.32
N THR A 116 -16.00 -1.49 -5.62
CA THR A 116 -15.23 -0.26 -5.81
C THR A 116 -14.64 -0.18 -7.22
N LEU A 117 -13.99 -1.23 -7.70
CA LEU A 117 -13.42 -1.23 -9.06
C LEU A 117 -14.50 -1.02 -10.13
N ARG A 118 -15.68 -1.66 -9.98
CA ARG A 118 -16.83 -1.46 -10.86
C ARG A 118 -17.35 -0.03 -10.81
N PHE A 119 -17.55 0.49 -9.59
CA PHE A 119 -18.05 1.85 -9.36
C PHE A 119 -17.17 2.92 -10.03
N LEU A 120 -15.85 2.79 -9.91
CA LEU A 120 -14.88 3.72 -10.50
C LEU A 120 -14.89 3.64 -12.03
N ARG A 121 -14.91 2.43 -12.59
CA ARG A 121 -14.99 2.22 -14.05
C ARG A 121 -16.24 2.80 -14.67
N ASP A 122 -17.40 2.59 -14.05
CA ASP A 122 -18.67 3.13 -14.52
C ASP A 122 -18.68 4.66 -14.61
N ARG A 123 -17.74 5.31 -13.89
CA ARG A 123 -17.56 6.76 -13.89
C ARG A 123 -16.38 7.24 -14.73
N GLY A 124 -15.71 6.35 -15.43
CA GLY A 124 -14.55 6.68 -16.26
C GLY A 124 -13.32 7.10 -15.45
N VAL A 125 -13.26 6.76 -14.14
CA VAL A 125 -12.09 6.98 -13.30
C VAL A 125 -11.08 5.87 -13.59
N LYS A 126 -9.85 6.24 -13.92
CA LYS A 126 -8.76 5.29 -14.16
C LYS A 126 -8.33 4.62 -12.85
N ILE A 127 -7.95 3.35 -12.94
CA ILE A 127 -7.55 2.56 -11.76
C ILE A 127 -6.18 1.92 -11.96
N ALA A 128 -5.33 2.00 -10.94
CA ALA A 128 -4.00 1.38 -10.98
C ALA A 128 -3.65 0.69 -9.67
N ILE A 129 -2.66 -0.19 -9.74
CA ILE A 129 -1.93 -0.69 -8.56
C ILE A 129 -0.65 0.13 -8.37
N GLY A 130 -0.30 0.40 -7.09
CA GLY A 130 0.95 1.00 -6.66
C GLY A 130 1.53 0.26 -5.47
N SER A 131 2.24 -0.85 -5.71
CA SER A 131 2.76 -1.76 -4.68
C SER A 131 4.28 -1.83 -4.68
N SER A 132 4.92 -1.83 -3.50
CA SER A 132 6.36 -2.08 -3.38
C SER A 132 6.75 -3.55 -3.57
N SER A 133 5.79 -4.46 -3.73
CA SER A 133 6.06 -5.89 -3.91
C SER A 133 6.49 -6.22 -5.33
N LYS A 134 7.60 -6.96 -5.46
CA LYS A 134 8.04 -7.53 -6.75
C LYS A 134 7.19 -8.71 -7.19
N ASN A 135 6.35 -9.25 -6.31
CA ASN A 135 5.49 -10.39 -6.58
C ASN A 135 4.06 -9.97 -6.99
N THR A 136 3.80 -8.68 -7.16
CA THR A 136 2.51 -8.12 -7.58
C THR A 136 1.87 -8.84 -8.77
N PRO A 137 2.61 -9.13 -9.88
CA PRO A 137 2.00 -9.84 -11.02
C PRO A 137 1.55 -11.26 -10.68
N ILE A 138 2.29 -11.96 -9.82
CA ILE A 138 1.92 -13.31 -9.36
C ILE A 138 0.62 -13.24 -8.53
N ILE A 139 0.55 -12.33 -7.58
CA ILE A 139 -0.61 -12.16 -6.71
C ILE A 139 -1.85 -11.83 -7.55
N LEU A 140 -1.77 -10.81 -8.42
CA LEU A 140 -2.89 -10.41 -9.28
C LEU A 140 -3.40 -11.57 -10.15
N LYS A 141 -2.50 -12.40 -10.68
CA LYS A 141 -2.86 -13.58 -11.45
C LYS A 141 -3.58 -14.62 -10.59
N GLN A 142 -3.09 -14.91 -9.38
CA GLN A 142 -3.70 -15.90 -8.49
C GLN A 142 -5.12 -15.51 -8.08
N ILE A 143 -5.35 -14.24 -7.78
CA ILE A 143 -6.68 -13.74 -7.41
C ILE A 143 -7.57 -13.40 -8.62
N GLY A 144 -7.10 -13.64 -9.86
CA GLY A 144 -7.87 -13.42 -11.10
C GLY A 144 -8.13 -11.95 -11.42
N LEU A 145 -7.19 -11.07 -11.07
CA LEU A 145 -7.26 -9.61 -11.29
C LEU A 145 -6.11 -9.07 -12.19
N GLU A 146 -5.40 -9.92 -12.92
CA GLU A 146 -4.28 -9.52 -13.77
C GLU A 146 -4.64 -8.49 -14.86
N ASN A 147 -5.92 -8.47 -15.29
CA ASN A 147 -6.44 -7.53 -16.28
C ASN A 147 -7.45 -6.53 -15.69
N ALA A 148 -7.45 -6.39 -14.36
CA ALA A 148 -8.44 -5.57 -13.67
C ALA A 148 -8.05 -4.09 -13.56
N PHE A 149 -6.84 -3.69 -13.89
CA PHE A 149 -6.29 -2.35 -13.71
C PHE A 149 -5.81 -1.77 -15.04
N ASP A 150 -5.94 -0.44 -15.19
CA ASP A 150 -5.42 0.29 -16.37
C ASP A 150 -3.90 0.37 -16.35
N ALA A 151 -3.29 0.30 -15.15
CA ALA A 151 -1.84 0.28 -14.97
C ALA A 151 -1.45 -0.48 -13.69
N VAL A 152 -0.24 -1.04 -13.70
CA VAL A 152 0.37 -1.67 -12.52
C VAL A 152 1.80 -1.13 -12.37
N ALA A 153 2.04 -0.43 -11.28
CA ALA A 153 3.36 -0.06 -10.81
C ALA A 153 3.73 -0.98 -9.64
N ASP A 154 4.86 -1.64 -9.71
CA ASP A 154 5.29 -2.61 -8.73
C ASP A 154 6.76 -2.48 -8.35
N GLY A 155 7.22 -3.30 -7.41
CA GLY A 155 8.59 -3.31 -6.90
C GLY A 155 9.67 -3.65 -7.94
N ASN A 156 9.30 -4.06 -9.17
CA ASN A 156 10.26 -4.28 -10.24
C ASN A 156 10.56 -2.99 -11.02
N GLY A 157 9.67 -2.00 -10.96
CA GLY A 157 9.75 -0.73 -11.66
C GLY A 157 10.30 0.43 -10.82
N ILE A 158 10.66 0.21 -9.55
CA ILE A 158 11.11 1.24 -8.61
C ILE A 158 12.47 0.89 -7.97
N THR A 159 13.13 1.93 -7.49
CA THR A 159 14.40 1.84 -6.76
C THR A 159 14.17 2.01 -5.26
N HIS A 160 13.25 2.90 -4.87
CA HIS A 160 12.95 3.23 -3.48
C HIS A 160 11.55 2.76 -3.12
N SER A 161 11.43 2.10 -1.97
CA SER A 161 10.14 1.68 -1.41
C SER A 161 9.50 2.80 -0.60
N LYS A 162 8.20 2.70 -0.32
CA LYS A 162 7.48 3.58 0.61
C LYS A 162 8.29 3.74 1.92
N PRO A 163 8.40 4.93 2.48
CA PRO A 163 7.61 6.14 2.22
C PRO A 163 8.09 7.03 1.04
N ASP A 164 9.03 6.57 0.21
CA ASP A 164 9.36 7.26 -1.03
C ASP A 164 8.15 7.21 -2.00
N PRO A 165 7.77 8.33 -2.65
CA PRO A 165 6.61 8.39 -3.54
C PRO A 165 6.78 7.68 -4.89
N GLU A 166 7.95 7.09 -5.17
CA GLU A 166 8.34 6.59 -6.49
C GLU A 166 7.28 5.67 -7.12
N VAL A 167 6.72 4.73 -6.34
CA VAL A 167 5.74 3.76 -6.86
C VAL A 167 4.43 4.43 -7.28
N PHE A 168 3.94 5.39 -6.51
CA PHE A 168 2.71 6.09 -6.82
C PHE A 168 2.88 7.10 -7.96
N LEU A 169 4.02 7.79 -8.01
CA LEU A 169 4.39 8.63 -9.15
C LEU A 169 4.52 7.82 -10.44
N LEU A 170 5.08 6.59 -10.35
CA LEU A 170 5.12 5.67 -11.49
C LEU A 170 3.72 5.27 -11.93
N ALA A 171 2.83 4.92 -10.99
CA ALA A 171 1.44 4.56 -11.30
C ALA A 171 0.68 5.72 -11.97
N ALA A 172 0.78 6.94 -11.44
CA ALA A 172 0.16 8.14 -12.03
C ALA A 172 0.68 8.39 -13.45
N ARG A 173 2.00 8.27 -13.67
CA ARG A 173 2.63 8.40 -14.99
C ARG A 173 2.10 7.35 -15.98
N LEU A 174 1.97 6.09 -15.55
CA LEU A 174 1.43 5.01 -16.38
C LEU A 174 -0.04 5.23 -16.73
N LEU A 175 -0.82 5.83 -15.83
CA LEU A 175 -2.20 6.27 -16.10
C LEU A 175 -2.26 7.48 -17.03
N GLY A 176 -1.15 8.21 -17.22
CA GLY A 176 -1.13 9.49 -17.94
C GLY A 176 -1.87 10.61 -17.20
N LEU A 177 -1.74 10.63 -15.87
CA LEU A 177 -2.38 11.60 -14.99
C LEU A 177 -1.36 12.39 -14.17
N GLU A 178 -1.71 13.64 -13.85
CA GLU A 178 -0.97 14.43 -12.88
C GLU A 178 -1.20 13.88 -11.45
N PRO A 179 -0.18 13.83 -10.57
CA PRO A 179 -0.31 13.32 -9.21
C PRO A 179 -1.50 13.93 -8.44
N LYS A 180 -1.69 15.24 -8.52
CA LYS A 180 -2.77 15.97 -7.85
C LYS A 180 -4.18 15.54 -8.26
N SER A 181 -4.33 14.88 -9.42
CA SER A 181 -5.59 14.30 -9.91
C SER A 181 -5.73 12.83 -9.50
N CYS A 182 -4.84 12.30 -8.67
CA CYS A 182 -4.87 10.93 -8.19
C CYS A 182 -5.22 10.86 -6.70
N LEU A 183 -5.98 9.83 -6.35
CA LEU A 183 -6.20 9.38 -4.97
C LEU A 183 -5.46 8.07 -4.77
N VAL A 184 -4.67 7.98 -3.71
CA VAL A 184 -4.06 6.72 -3.27
C VAL A 184 -4.94 6.09 -2.19
N VAL A 185 -5.15 4.77 -2.26
CA VAL A 185 -5.79 3.98 -1.21
C VAL A 185 -4.74 3.08 -0.57
N GLU A 186 -4.58 3.18 0.74
CA GLU A 186 -3.47 2.59 1.48
C GLU A 186 -3.89 2.11 2.88
N ASP A 187 -3.24 1.03 3.35
CA ASP A 187 -3.46 0.48 4.70
C ASP A 187 -2.29 0.72 5.66
N ALA A 188 -1.17 1.27 5.20
CA ALA A 188 0.04 1.51 6.00
C ALA A 188 0.42 2.99 6.05
N ASP A 189 0.96 3.45 7.19
CA ASP A 189 1.39 4.83 7.40
C ASP A 189 2.45 5.28 6.38
N ALA A 190 3.43 4.41 6.10
CA ALA A 190 4.46 4.70 5.11
C ALA A 190 3.89 4.94 3.70
N GLY A 191 2.76 4.31 3.35
CA GLY A 191 2.10 4.54 2.08
C GLY A 191 1.30 5.84 2.06
N ILE A 192 0.66 6.24 3.17
CA ILE A 192 0.05 7.57 3.29
C ILE A 192 1.13 8.65 3.12
N GLU A 193 2.28 8.52 3.80
CA GLU A 193 3.41 9.44 3.67
C GLU A 193 3.90 9.52 2.21
N ALA A 194 4.04 8.37 1.53
CA ALA A 194 4.43 8.31 0.13
C ALA A 194 3.43 9.01 -0.81
N ALA A 195 2.11 8.83 -0.58
CA ALA A 195 1.07 9.49 -1.36
C ALA A 195 1.16 11.01 -1.24
N LEU A 196 1.25 11.51 -0.02
CA LEU A 196 1.34 12.94 0.28
C LEU A 196 2.65 13.56 -0.26
N ALA A 197 3.78 12.86 -0.07
CA ALA A 197 5.08 13.28 -0.63
C ALA A 197 5.05 13.36 -2.16
N GLY A 198 4.24 12.50 -2.82
CA GLY A 198 3.98 12.52 -4.25
C GLY A 198 2.99 13.60 -4.72
N GLY A 199 2.42 14.39 -3.81
CA GLY A 199 1.42 15.41 -4.12
C GLY A 199 0.04 14.83 -4.49
N MET A 200 -0.28 13.65 -3.98
CA MET A 200 -1.56 12.95 -4.16
C MET A 200 -2.41 13.05 -2.91
N ARG A 201 -3.73 12.92 -3.06
CA ARG A 201 -4.62 12.71 -1.91
C ARG A 201 -4.56 11.25 -1.46
N ALA A 202 -4.87 11.01 -0.20
CA ALA A 202 -4.81 9.69 0.40
C ALA A 202 -6.12 9.30 1.09
N LEU A 203 -6.58 8.07 0.85
CA LEU A 203 -7.61 7.37 1.61
C LEU A 203 -6.94 6.29 2.45
N GLY A 204 -6.88 6.49 3.77
CA GLY A 204 -6.41 5.49 4.70
C GLY A 204 -7.49 4.44 5.00
N VAL A 205 -7.17 3.16 4.81
CA VAL A 205 -8.02 2.02 5.19
C VAL A 205 -7.31 1.13 6.21
N GLY A 206 -8.02 0.22 6.85
CA GLY A 206 -7.41 -0.72 7.79
C GLY A 206 -6.61 -0.03 8.90
N PHE A 207 -5.31 -0.28 8.97
CA PHE A 207 -4.43 0.35 9.97
C PHE A 207 -4.26 1.84 9.73
N ALA A 208 -4.14 2.27 8.48
CA ALA A 208 -4.02 3.69 8.11
C ALA A 208 -5.33 4.47 8.23
N ALA A 209 -6.46 3.84 8.59
CA ALA A 209 -7.72 4.53 8.84
C ALA A 209 -7.67 5.53 10.01
N GLN A 210 -6.63 5.44 10.85
CA GLN A 210 -6.38 6.37 11.97
C GLN A 210 -5.24 7.34 11.70
N ASN A 211 -4.61 7.29 10.52
CA ASN A 211 -3.51 8.19 10.18
C ASN A 211 -4.04 9.62 9.98
N PRO A 212 -3.55 10.60 10.78
CA PRO A 212 -4.04 11.97 10.73
C PRO A 212 -3.63 12.72 9.45
N GLY A 213 -2.71 12.16 8.65
CA GLY A 213 -2.30 12.71 7.37
C GLY A 213 -3.22 12.32 6.21
N ALA A 214 -4.05 11.29 6.35
CA ALA A 214 -4.98 10.88 5.30
C ALA A 214 -6.08 11.92 5.09
N ASP A 215 -6.40 12.25 3.84
CA ASP A 215 -7.50 13.17 3.49
C ASP A 215 -8.86 12.53 3.75
N PHE A 216 -8.94 11.22 3.57
CA PHE A 216 -10.13 10.40 3.80
C PHE A 216 -9.76 9.15 4.58
N THR A 217 -10.72 8.61 5.32
CA THR A 217 -10.52 7.36 6.07
C THR A 217 -11.74 6.47 5.98
N ALA A 218 -11.51 5.15 5.95
CA ALA A 218 -12.55 4.14 6.04
C ALA A 218 -12.01 2.86 6.71
N ALA A 219 -12.87 2.04 7.27
CA ALA A 219 -12.42 0.77 7.87
C ALA A 219 -11.85 -0.20 6.81
N ASP A 220 -12.46 -0.24 5.64
CA ASP A 220 -12.05 -1.00 4.46
C ASP A 220 -12.75 -0.42 3.21
N LEU A 221 -12.48 -0.98 2.03
CA LEU A 221 -13.09 -0.50 0.78
C LEU A 221 -14.62 -0.62 0.77
N SER A 222 -15.22 -1.54 1.52
CA SER A 222 -16.69 -1.69 1.59
C SER A 222 -17.36 -0.56 2.38
N LYS A 223 -16.58 0.22 3.13
CA LYS A 223 -17.03 1.34 3.96
C LYS A 223 -16.62 2.70 3.41
N ALA A 224 -15.80 2.73 2.36
CA ALA A 224 -15.37 3.96 1.71
C ALA A 224 -16.49 4.52 0.83
N ASP A 225 -16.89 5.78 1.06
CA ASP A 225 -17.88 6.48 0.23
C ASP A 225 -17.21 7.16 -0.96
N PHE A 226 -16.93 6.39 -2.00
CA PHE A 226 -16.35 6.94 -3.23
C PHE A 226 -17.29 7.92 -3.96
N ALA A 227 -18.59 7.90 -3.70
CA ALA A 227 -19.50 8.87 -4.27
C ALA A 227 -19.30 10.27 -3.66
N GLU A 228 -18.90 10.34 -2.40
CA GLU A 228 -18.51 11.59 -1.73
C GLU A 228 -17.09 11.99 -2.05
N ILE A 229 -16.14 11.05 -2.01
CA ILE A 229 -14.70 11.27 -2.25
C ILE A 229 -14.44 11.86 -3.64
N LEU A 230 -15.25 11.51 -4.64
CA LEU A 230 -15.08 11.95 -6.05
C LEU A 230 -15.79 13.28 -6.37
N LYS A 231 -16.47 13.91 -5.43
CA LYS A 231 -17.09 15.22 -5.63
C LYS A 231 -16.06 16.33 -5.66
#